data_1ac37e5dcd64bb1d2f6f16074a4b2aa4
#
_entry.id   1ac37e5dcd64bb1d2f6f16074a4b2aa4
#
_cell.length_a   1.000
_cell.length_b   1.000
_cell.length_c   1.000
_cell.angle_alpha   90.00
_cell.angle_beta   90.00
_cell.angle_gamma   90.00
#
_symmetry.space_group_name_H-M   'P 1'
#
loop_
_entity.id
_entity.type
_entity.pdbx_description
1 polymer ?
#
loop_
_entity_poly.entity_id
_entity_poly.type
_entity_poly.pdbx_seq_one_letter_code
_entity_poly.pdbx_strand_id
1 'polypeptide(L)'
;MMYSNILFDLDGTLVDSGEGILKCAELALHHFGLPIPSPAEMRTFVGPPLRDSFRRFGCTAEQAEEAVAVYRSRYTVVGKYEGFVYPGIRELLEALKAQGCRLFVATSKPETTATDVLRHFGLADYFDCIAGAALDKSRGTKEEVIAYLLGQVGDLEGALMVGDTAFDVLGAAEHHIPCAGVSWGYGTVESMEEAHPAAIVSNTDELQAFILGGAV
;
A
#
# COMPACT_ATOMS: atom_id res chain seq x y z
N MET A 1 19.35 -9.36 -14.52
CA MET A 1 18.26 -8.69 -13.78
C MET A 1 16.97 -9.01 -14.52
N MET A 2 15.98 -9.54 -13.82
CA MET A 2 14.71 -9.96 -14.43
C MET A 2 13.76 -8.77 -14.59
N TYR A 3 13.73 -7.89 -13.58
CA TYR A 3 12.92 -6.69 -13.57
C TYR A 3 13.79 -5.45 -13.34
N SER A 4 13.48 -4.35 -14.00
CA SER A 4 14.25 -3.09 -13.95
C SER A 4 13.43 -1.89 -13.48
N ASN A 5 12.11 -2.01 -13.47
CA ASN A 5 11.17 -0.98 -13.04
C ASN A 5 10.26 -1.56 -11.94
N ILE A 6 10.44 -1.12 -10.69
CA ILE A 6 9.75 -1.73 -9.56
C ILE A 6 8.75 -0.74 -8.98
N LEU A 7 7.47 -1.12 -8.99
CA LEU A 7 6.38 -0.37 -8.40
C LEU A 7 6.09 -0.96 -7.01
N PHE A 8 6.14 -0.16 -5.96
CA PHE A 8 5.82 -0.59 -4.60
C PHE A 8 4.49 -0.02 -4.14
N ASP A 9 3.67 -0.83 -3.48
CA ASP A 9 2.68 -0.26 -2.57
C ASP A 9 3.38 0.30 -1.33
N LEU A 10 2.63 1.05 -0.51
CA LEU A 10 3.16 1.72 0.68
C LEU A 10 2.74 1.00 1.97
N ASP A 11 1.43 1.02 2.27
CA ASP A 11 0.91 0.50 3.53
C ASP A 11 0.89 -1.04 3.53
N GLY A 12 1.62 -1.67 4.42
CA GLY A 12 1.76 -3.14 4.45
C GLY A 12 2.91 -3.68 3.59
N THR A 13 3.50 -2.84 2.75
CA THR A 13 4.61 -3.25 1.88
C THR A 13 5.93 -2.57 2.28
N LEU A 14 5.99 -1.25 2.26
CA LEU A 14 7.17 -0.47 2.68
C LEU A 14 7.09 -0.07 4.15
N VAL A 15 5.90 0.25 4.63
CA VAL A 15 5.65 0.80 5.97
C VAL A 15 4.53 0.03 6.65
N ASP A 16 4.76 -0.39 7.90
CA ASP A 16 3.69 -0.78 8.81
C ASP A 16 3.03 0.48 9.36
N SER A 17 1.90 0.86 8.78
CA SER A 17 1.09 2.03 9.15
C SER A 17 -0.10 1.67 10.06
N GLY A 18 -0.20 0.41 10.46
CA GLY A 18 -1.35 -0.12 11.19
C GLY A 18 -1.65 0.62 12.47
N GLU A 19 -0.65 0.96 13.27
CA GLU A 19 -0.86 1.66 14.53
C GLU A 19 -1.66 2.95 14.34
N GLY A 20 -1.25 3.80 13.41
CA GLY A 20 -1.90 5.06 13.13
C GLY A 20 -3.30 4.90 12.52
N ILE A 21 -3.46 3.96 11.59
CA ILE A 21 -4.74 3.66 10.95
C ILE A 21 -5.74 3.15 12.00
N LEU A 22 -5.34 2.17 12.81
CA LEU A 22 -6.22 1.54 13.78
C LEU A 22 -6.66 2.51 14.88
N LYS A 23 -5.75 3.31 15.44
CA LYS A 23 -6.11 4.36 16.43
C LYS A 23 -7.09 5.38 15.86
N CYS A 24 -6.96 5.76 14.59
CA CYS A 24 -7.89 6.69 13.95
C CYS A 24 -9.25 6.03 13.67
N ALA A 25 -9.27 4.74 13.30
CA ALA A 25 -10.50 3.98 13.12
C ALA A 25 -11.24 3.79 14.45
N GLU A 26 -10.54 3.44 15.53
CA GLU A 26 -11.12 3.38 16.88
C GLU A 26 -11.75 4.70 17.31
N LEU A 27 -11.06 5.83 17.09
CA LEU A 27 -11.59 7.15 17.39
C LEU A 27 -12.91 7.40 16.65
N ALA A 28 -12.98 7.03 15.37
CA ALA A 28 -14.20 7.23 14.57
C ALA A 28 -15.33 6.29 15.02
N LEU A 29 -15.07 5.02 15.31
CA LEU A 29 -16.07 4.09 15.83
C LEU A 29 -16.60 4.56 17.20
N HIS A 30 -15.70 4.99 18.08
CA HIS A 30 -16.07 5.51 19.40
C HIS A 30 -16.94 6.77 19.29
N HIS A 31 -16.71 7.65 18.32
CA HIS A 31 -17.53 8.85 18.08
C HIS A 31 -19.00 8.51 17.86
N PHE A 32 -19.31 7.38 17.23
CA PHE A 32 -20.67 6.90 16.99
C PHE A 32 -21.18 5.93 18.07
N GLY A 33 -20.43 5.72 19.16
CA GLY A 33 -20.78 4.75 20.21
C GLY A 33 -20.82 3.29 19.72
N LEU A 34 -20.12 2.98 18.63
CA LEU A 34 -20.03 1.64 18.09
C LEU A 34 -19.00 0.80 18.86
N PRO A 35 -19.21 -0.52 18.98
CA PRO A 35 -18.25 -1.38 19.64
C PRO A 35 -16.93 -1.42 18.85
N ILE A 36 -15.80 -1.46 19.56
CA ILE A 36 -14.50 -1.65 18.94
C ILE A 36 -14.34 -3.15 18.62
N PRO A 37 -14.14 -3.51 17.35
CA PRO A 37 -13.92 -4.90 16.94
C PRO A 37 -12.66 -5.51 17.58
N SER A 38 -12.52 -6.83 17.47
CA SER A 38 -11.30 -7.51 17.91
C SER A 38 -10.06 -6.99 17.15
N PRO A 39 -8.84 -7.12 17.71
CA PRO A 39 -7.62 -6.70 17.03
C PRO A 39 -7.44 -7.30 15.63
N ALA A 40 -7.87 -8.54 15.41
CA ALA A 40 -7.81 -9.20 14.11
C ALA A 40 -8.77 -8.54 13.10
N GLU A 41 -9.99 -8.22 13.52
CA GLU A 41 -10.96 -7.50 12.67
C GLU A 41 -10.52 -6.07 12.39
N MET A 42 -9.97 -5.37 13.39
CA MET A 42 -9.45 -4.02 13.22
C MET A 42 -8.35 -3.96 12.14
N ARG A 43 -7.46 -4.95 12.05
CA ARG A 43 -6.44 -5.01 11.00
C ARG A 43 -7.02 -4.92 9.59
N THR A 44 -8.27 -5.34 9.40
CA THR A 44 -8.95 -5.27 8.10
C THR A 44 -9.38 -3.85 7.69
N PHE A 45 -9.09 -2.82 8.51
CA PHE A 45 -9.19 -1.41 8.08
C PHE A 45 -8.04 -0.99 7.17
N VAL A 46 -6.93 -1.72 7.18
CA VAL A 46 -5.78 -1.39 6.32
C VAL A 46 -5.99 -2.03 4.94
N GLY A 47 -5.90 -1.22 3.90
CA GLY A 47 -6.07 -1.62 2.50
C GLY A 47 -7.40 -1.18 1.89
N PRO A 48 -8.56 -1.67 2.38
CA PRO A 48 -9.86 -1.32 1.81
C PRO A 48 -10.23 0.16 1.98
N PRO A 49 -11.14 0.69 1.13
CA PRO A 49 -11.69 2.02 1.32
C PRO A 49 -12.31 2.19 2.71
N LEU A 50 -11.91 3.23 3.44
CA LEU A 50 -12.37 3.50 4.82
C LEU A 50 -13.89 3.50 4.97
N ARG A 51 -14.61 4.06 3.99
CA ARG A 51 -16.07 4.11 3.97
C ARG A 51 -16.69 2.72 4.05
N ASP A 52 -16.16 1.78 3.27
CA ASP A 52 -16.66 0.41 3.22
C ASP A 52 -16.32 -0.33 4.53
N SER A 53 -15.13 -0.07 5.08
CA SER A 53 -14.73 -0.59 6.39
C SER A 53 -15.66 -0.09 7.50
N PHE A 54 -15.96 1.21 7.57
CA PHE A 54 -16.89 1.75 8.57
C PHE A 54 -18.31 1.19 8.42
N ARG A 55 -18.80 1.03 7.18
CA ARG A 55 -20.11 0.41 6.95
C ARG A 55 -20.14 -1.04 7.43
N ARG A 56 -19.10 -1.80 7.17
CA ARG A 56 -18.98 -3.19 7.64
C ARG A 56 -19.02 -3.28 9.17
N PHE A 57 -18.48 -2.30 9.87
CA PHE A 57 -18.47 -2.24 11.33
C PHE A 57 -19.62 -1.43 11.93
N GLY A 58 -20.72 -1.25 11.22
CA GLY A 58 -22.01 -0.83 11.77
C GLY A 58 -22.41 0.62 11.51
N CYS A 59 -21.60 1.42 10.80
CA CYS A 59 -22.02 2.75 10.37
C CYS A 59 -23.10 2.69 9.27
N THR A 60 -24.11 3.56 9.35
CA THR A 60 -24.98 3.83 8.18
C THR A 60 -24.15 4.48 7.05
N ALA A 61 -24.76 4.66 5.87
CA ALA A 61 -24.08 5.31 4.75
C ALA A 61 -23.67 6.76 5.12
N GLU A 62 -24.55 7.49 5.77
CA GLU A 62 -24.31 8.87 6.22
C GLU A 62 -23.23 8.92 7.32
N GLN A 63 -23.34 8.04 8.30
CA GLN A 63 -22.35 7.92 9.38
C GLN A 63 -20.95 7.55 8.84
N ALA A 64 -20.86 6.72 7.80
CA ALA A 64 -19.59 6.34 7.22
C ALA A 64 -18.84 7.54 6.60
N GLU A 65 -19.55 8.49 5.99
CA GLU A 65 -18.95 9.75 5.49
C GLU A 65 -18.40 10.59 6.64
N GLU A 66 -19.16 10.74 7.73
CA GLU A 66 -18.72 11.48 8.92
C GLU A 66 -17.58 10.74 9.62
N ALA A 67 -17.63 9.41 9.73
CA ALA A 67 -16.56 8.60 10.31
C ALA A 67 -15.23 8.77 9.58
N VAL A 68 -15.27 8.86 8.24
CA VAL A 68 -14.07 9.19 7.44
C VAL A 68 -13.55 10.59 7.79
N ALA A 69 -14.42 11.57 8.03
CA ALA A 69 -13.99 12.91 8.44
C ALA A 69 -13.35 12.90 9.86
N VAL A 70 -13.95 12.20 10.81
CA VAL A 70 -13.40 12.00 12.16
C VAL A 70 -12.05 11.28 12.09
N TYR A 71 -11.95 10.19 11.34
CA TYR A 71 -10.70 9.49 11.10
C TYR A 71 -9.61 10.44 10.55
N ARG A 72 -9.93 11.18 9.50
CA ARG A 72 -8.99 12.10 8.84
C ARG A 72 -8.53 13.25 9.74
N SER A 73 -9.37 13.72 10.65
CA SER A 73 -9.02 14.81 11.57
C SER A 73 -7.78 14.49 12.42
N ARG A 74 -7.60 13.22 12.80
CA ARG A 74 -6.42 12.75 13.53
C ARG A 74 -5.34 12.23 12.57
N TYR A 75 -5.75 11.47 11.56
CA TYR A 75 -4.82 10.77 10.67
C TYR A 75 -3.89 11.73 9.92
N THR A 76 -4.42 12.84 9.39
CA THR A 76 -3.64 13.81 8.63
C THR A 76 -2.62 14.57 9.46
N VAL A 77 -2.81 14.66 10.77
CA VAL A 77 -1.94 15.42 11.68
C VAL A 77 -0.92 14.53 12.37
N VAL A 78 -1.35 13.38 12.88
CA VAL A 78 -0.52 12.48 13.71
C VAL A 78 -0.50 11.07 13.16
N GLY A 79 -1.66 10.47 12.89
CA GLY A 79 -1.78 9.04 12.60
C GLY A 79 -0.95 8.57 11.42
N LYS A 80 -0.80 9.37 10.37
CA LYS A 80 0.01 9.02 9.20
C LYS A 80 1.50 8.81 9.50
N TYR A 81 1.97 9.25 10.67
CA TYR A 81 3.35 9.12 11.12
C TYR A 81 3.53 8.05 12.21
N GLU A 82 2.42 7.47 12.70
CA GLU A 82 2.45 6.38 13.67
C GLU A 82 2.59 5.05 12.93
N GLY A 83 3.83 4.58 12.85
CA GLY A 83 4.21 3.35 12.15
C GLY A 83 5.72 3.21 12.08
N PHE A 84 6.19 2.28 11.28
CA PHE A 84 7.62 2.06 11.05
C PHE A 84 7.87 1.48 9.66
N VAL A 85 9.08 1.68 9.14
CA VAL A 85 9.55 1.02 7.92
C VAL A 85 9.82 -0.45 8.22
N TYR A 86 9.28 -1.37 7.40
CA TYR A 86 9.55 -2.78 7.60
C TYR A 86 11.05 -3.08 7.58
N PRO A 87 11.52 -4.04 8.40
CA PRO A 87 12.93 -4.44 8.42
C PRO A 87 13.44 -4.85 7.03
N GLY A 88 14.65 -4.41 6.68
CA GLY A 88 15.29 -4.74 5.40
C GLY A 88 14.83 -3.90 4.19
N ILE A 89 13.77 -3.08 4.31
CA ILE A 89 13.27 -2.27 3.19
C ILE A 89 14.30 -1.24 2.71
N ARG A 90 15.00 -0.55 3.63
CA ARG A 90 16.01 0.44 3.23
C ARG A 90 17.14 -0.20 2.46
N GLU A 91 17.66 -1.29 2.98
CA GLU A 91 18.72 -2.09 2.38
C GLU A 91 18.31 -2.62 1.02
N LEU A 92 17.08 -3.08 0.88
CA LEU A 92 16.51 -3.52 -0.40
C LEU A 92 16.48 -2.37 -1.42
N LEU A 93 15.93 -1.20 -1.06
CA LEU A 93 15.84 -0.05 -1.96
C LEU A 93 17.23 0.43 -2.40
N GLU A 94 18.19 0.49 -1.49
CA GLU A 94 19.59 0.81 -1.79
C GLU A 94 20.22 -0.19 -2.76
N ALA A 95 20.01 -1.49 -2.50
CA ALA A 95 20.53 -2.54 -3.37
C ALA A 95 19.93 -2.49 -4.77
N LEU A 96 18.62 -2.27 -4.89
CA LEU A 96 17.95 -2.15 -6.19
C LEU A 96 18.42 -0.91 -6.96
N LYS A 97 18.57 0.25 -6.31
CA LYS A 97 19.14 1.46 -6.93
C LYS A 97 20.58 1.23 -7.39
N ALA A 98 21.40 0.56 -6.59
CA ALA A 98 22.78 0.21 -6.96
C ALA A 98 22.87 -0.71 -8.19
N GLN A 99 21.84 -1.54 -8.43
CA GLN A 99 21.71 -2.36 -9.63
C GLN A 99 21.11 -1.60 -10.83
N GLY A 100 20.78 -0.32 -10.67
CA GLY A 100 20.22 0.51 -11.74
C GLY A 100 18.71 0.38 -11.93
N CYS A 101 17.98 -0.20 -10.97
CA CYS A 101 16.52 -0.23 -11.01
C CYS A 101 15.94 1.17 -10.85
N ARG A 102 14.87 1.45 -11.59
CA ARG A 102 13.98 2.57 -11.35
C ARG A 102 12.91 2.15 -10.35
N LEU A 103 12.67 2.97 -9.34
CA LEU A 103 11.73 2.65 -8.26
C LEU A 103 10.57 3.64 -8.27
N PHE A 104 9.38 3.13 -8.05
CA PHE A 104 8.13 3.89 -8.09
C PHE A 104 7.26 3.49 -6.91
N VAL A 105 6.37 4.40 -6.49
CA VAL A 105 5.29 4.07 -5.57
C VAL A 105 3.96 4.13 -6.32
N ALA A 106 3.14 3.08 -6.17
CA ALA A 106 1.79 3.00 -6.69
C ALA A 106 0.85 2.53 -5.56
N THR A 107 0.20 3.48 -4.87
CA THR A 107 -0.57 3.19 -3.64
C THR A 107 -2.01 3.73 -3.69
N SER A 108 -2.94 3.00 -3.10
CA SER A 108 -4.33 3.49 -2.90
C SER A 108 -4.44 4.55 -1.80
N LYS A 109 -3.33 4.83 -1.08
CA LYS A 109 -3.25 5.98 -0.17
C LYS A 109 -3.29 7.29 -0.96
N PRO A 110 -3.95 8.37 -0.46
CA PRO A 110 -3.89 9.68 -1.12
C PRO A 110 -2.45 10.13 -1.35
N GLU A 111 -2.14 10.56 -2.59
CA GLU A 111 -0.78 10.87 -3.06
C GLU A 111 -0.03 11.86 -2.17
N THR A 112 -0.71 12.92 -1.73
CA THR A 112 -0.12 13.91 -0.81
C THR A 112 0.24 13.27 0.53
N THR A 113 -0.62 12.39 1.05
CA THR A 113 -0.37 11.67 2.31
C THR A 113 0.75 10.65 2.15
N ALA A 114 0.79 9.91 1.04
CA ALA A 114 1.86 8.97 0.73
C ALA A 114 3.22 9.68 0.66
N THR A 115 3.27 10.82 -0.01
CA THR A 115 4.48 11.64 -0.10
C THR A 115 4.96 12.13 1.28
N ASP A 116 4.03 12.58 2.14
CA ASP A 116 4.36 13.00 3.50
C ASP A 116 4.92 11.86 4.35
N VAL A 117 4.30 10.67 4.26
CA VAL A 117 4.76 9.45 4.96
C VAL A 117 6.15 9.04 4.49
N LEU A 118 6.37 8.97 3.18
CA LEU A 118 7.68 8.61 2.62
C LEU A 118 8.77 9.60 3.02
N ARG A 119 8.47 10.90 3.03
CA ARG A 119 9.40 11.93 3.53
C ARG A 119 9.70 11.78 5.01
N HIS A 120 8.67 11.56 5.83
CA HIS A 120 8.83 11.37 7.28
C HIS A 120 9.75 10.21 7.61
N PHE A 121 9.59 9.09 6.90
CA PHE A 121 10.43 7.91 7.09
C PHE A 121 11.74 7.95 6.29
N GLY A 122 12.04 9.03 5.56
CA GLY A 122 13.26 9.18 4.77
C GLY A 122 13.38 8.17 3.62
N LEU A 123 12.26 7.85 2.98
CA LEU A 123 12.19 6.93 1.83
C LEU A 123 11.92 7.64 0.50
N ALA A 124 11.46 8.91 0.53
CA ALA A 124 10.99 9.60 -0.67
C ALA A 124 12.05 9.68 -1.79
N ASP A 125 13.31 9.88 -1.44
CA ASP A 125 14.41 10.11 -2.38
C ASP A 125 14.83 8.84 -3.16
N TYR A 126 14.35 7.67 -2.76
CA TYR A 126 14.58 6.43 -3.53
C TYR A 126 13.69 6.34 -4.78
N PHE A 127 12.56 7.06 -4.81
CA PHE A 127 11.53 6.87 -5.83
C PHE A 127 11.57 7.93 -6.91
N ASP A 128 11.57 7.48 -8.16
CA ASP A 128 11.56 8.35 -9.36
C ASP A 128 10.17 8.99 -9.57
N CYS A 129 9.10 8.34 -9.11
CA CYS A 129 7.74 8.89 -9.07
C CYS A 129 6.95 8.26 -7.93
N ILE A 130 6.08 9.06 -7.30
CA ILE A 130 5.15 8.63 -6.25
C ILE A 130 3.75 8.90 -6.78
N ALA A 131 3.00 7.84 -7.06
CA ALA A 131 1.61 7.91 -7.48
C ALA A 131 0.69 7.35 -6.38
N GLY A 132 -0.37 8.06 -6.09
CA GLY A 132 -1.35 7.68 -5.08
C GLY A 132 -2.78 8.03 -5.51
N ALA A 133 -3.77 7.68 -4.70
CA ALA A 133 -5.15 8.04 -4.95
C ALA A 133 -5.34 9.57 -4.98
N ALA A 134 -6.30 10.03 -5.78
CA ALA A 134 -6.71 11.42 -5.81
C ALA A 134 -7.74 11.73 -4.71
N LEU A 135 -7.63 12.89 -4.06
CA LEU A 135 -8.58 13.29 -3.00
C LEU A 135 -9.99 13.55 -3.54
N ASP A 136 -10.11 13.96 -4.80
CA ASP A 136 -11.38 14.23 -5.49
C ASP A 136 -12.08 12.96 -6.02
N LYS A 137 -11.50 11.77 -5.73
CA LYS A 137 -12.01 10.46 -6.15
C LYS A 137 -11.91 10.19 -7.67
N SER A 138 -11.22 11.01 -8.44
CA SER A 138 -10.99 10.76 -9.87
C SER A 138 -10.02 9.59 -10.13
N ARG A 139 -9.32 9.14 -9.09
CA ARG A 139 -8.38 8.02 -9.09
C ARG A 139 -8.38 7.40 -7.68
N GLY A 140 -8.82 6.17 -7.53
CA GLY A 140 -8.97 5.53 -6.21
C GLY A 140 -8.57 4.06 -6.17
N THR A 141 -8.67 3.34 -7.28
CA THR A 141 -8.28 1.93 -7.35
C THR A 141 -6.79 1.78 -7.67
N LYS A 142 -6.23 0.60 -7.39
CA LYS A 142 -4.82 0.32 -7.73
C LYS A 142 -4.57 0.39 -9.24
N GLU A 143 -5.50 -0.13 -10.05
CA GLU A 143 -5.49 -0.03 -11.51
C GLU A 143 -5.38 1.43 -11.97
N GLU A 144 -6.27 2.32 -11.49
CA GLU A 144 -6.27 3.74 -11.86
C GLU A 144 -4.98 4.45 -11.45
N VAL A 145 -4.41 4.09 -10.29
CA VAL A 145 -3.13 4.63 -9.82
C VAL A 145 -1.98 4.19 -10.72
N ILE A 146 -1.94 2.92 -11.11
CA ILE A 146 -0.92 2.40 -12.03
C ILE A 146 -1.06 3.05 -13.40
N ALA A 147 -2.30 3.18 -13.94
CA ALA A 147 -2.56 3.90 -15.20
C ALA A 147 -2.02 5.34 -15.16
N TYR A 148 -2.28 6.04 -14.06
CA TYR A 148 -1.77 7.39 -13.85
C TYR A 148 -0.24 7.43 -13.80
N LEU A 149 0.39 6.51 -13.07
CA LEU A 149 1.85 6.40 -13.02
C LEU A 149 2.45 6.22 -14.41
N LEU A 150 1.92 5.27 -15.19
CA LEU A 150 2.36 5.01 -16.55
C LEU A 150 2.20 6.25 -17.46
N GLY A 151 1.10 7.00 -17.27
CA GLY A 151 0.90 8.28 -17.96
C GLY A 151 1.94 9.36 -17.64
N GLN A 152 2.57 9.30 -16.46
CA GLN A 152 3.61 10.26 -16.04
C GLN A 152 5.02 9.85 -16.53
N VAL A 153 5.32 8.55 -16.51
CA VAL A 153 6.69 8.05 -16.71
C VAL A 153 6.89 7.30 -18.02
N GLY A 154 5.81 7.06 -18.77
CA GLY A 154 5.78 6.23 -19.98
C GLY A 154 5.70 4.74 -19.67
N ASP A 155 5.65 3.93 -20.70
CA ASP A 155 5.65 2.46 -20.58
C ASP A 155 6.91 1.98 -19.87
N LEU A 156 6.74 1.02 -18.97
CA LEU A 156 7.81 0.46 -18.14
C LEU A 156 8.08 -0.99 -18.57
N GLU A 157 8.97 -1.16 -19.52
CA GLU A 157 9.44 -2.51 -19.89
C GLU A 157 10.16 -3.15 -18.71
N GLY A 158 9.89 -4.45 -18.45
CA GLY A 158 10.44 -5.16 -17.30
C GLY A 158 9.94 -4.62 -15.97
N ALA A 159 8.67 -4.19 -15.91
CA ALA A 159 8.03 -3.75 -14.68
C ALA A 159 7.64 -4.94 -13.79
N LEU A 160 7.65 -4.70 -12.47
CA LEU A 160 7.12 -5.58 -11.43
C LEU A 160 6.37 -4.72 -10.40
N MET A 161 5.16 -5.11 -10.05
CA MET A 161 4.48 -4.59 -8.86
C MET A 161 4.90 -5.40 -7.63
N VAL A 162 5.04 -4.74 -6.50
CA VAL A 162 5.29 -5.34 -5.19
C VAL A 162 4.21 -4.83 -4.24
N GLY A 163 3.43 -5.73 -3.67
CA GLY A 163 2.34 -5.37 -2.77
C GLY A 163 1.95 -6.51 -1.84
N ASP A 164 1.17 -6.22 -0.81
CA ASP A 164 0.80 -7.19 0.22
C ASP A 164 -0.65 -7.67 0.13
N THR A 165 -1.41 -7.21 -0.87
CA THR A 165 -2.83 -7.56 -1.02
C THR A 165 -3.19 -8.06 -2.42
N ALA A 166 -4.32 -8.76 -2.53
CA ALA A 166 -4.90 -9.13 -3.82
C ALA A 166 -5.21 -7.92 -4.72
N PHE A 167 -5.46 -6.73 -4.14
CA PHE A 167 -5.69 -5.52 -4.91
C PHE A 167 -4.46 -5.11 -5.72
N ASP A 168 -3.25 -5.35 -5.19
CA ASP A 168 -1.99 -5.07 -5.89
C ASP A 168 -1.81 -6.01 -7.08
N VAL A 169 -2.10 -7.29 -6.86
CA VAL A 169 -2.00 -8.33 -7.89
C VAL A 169 -2.99 -8.05 -9.03
N LEU A 170 -4.27 -7.83 -8.69
CA LEU A 170 -5.32 -7.59 -9.66
C LEU A 170 -5.13 -6.26 -10.41
N GLY A 171 -4.80 -5.18 -9.67
CA GLY A 171 -4.59 -3.88 -10.29
C GLY A 171 -3.38 -3.83 -11.23
N ALA A 172 -2.31 -4.57 -10.91
CA ALA A 172 -1.14 -4.70 -11.79
C ALA A 172 -1.45 -5.55 -13.03
N ALA A 173 -2.26 -6.61 -12.89
CA ALA A 173 -2.65 -7.49 -13.98
C ALA A 173 -3.41 -6.76 -15.09
N GLU A 174 -4.24 -5.76 -14.78
CA GLU A 174 -4.95 -4.92 -15.77
C GLU A 174 -3.98 -4.16 -16.71
N HIS A 175 -2.74 -3.96 -16.26
CA HIS A 175 -1.66 -3.33 -17.05
C HIS A 175 -0.61 -4.32 -17.54
N HIS A 176 -0.90 -5.64 -17.47
CA HIS A 176 0.04 -6.70 -17.84
C HIS A 176 1.37 -6.66 -17.08
N ILE A 177 1.36 -6.09 -15.87
CA ILE A 177 2.51 -6.02 -14.96
C ILE A 177 2.39 -7.19 -13.98
N PRO A 178 3.38 -8.10 -13.91
CA PRO A 178 3.41 -9.14 -12.91
C PRO A 178 3.52 -8.54 -11.50
N CYS A 179 2.98 -9.23 -10.49
CA CYS A 179 3.06 -8.80 -9.10
C CYS A 179 3.77 -9.84 -8.24
N ALA A 180 4.72 -9.40 -7.41
CA ALA A 180 5.25 -10.17 -6.29
C ALA A 180 4.45 -9.80 -5.03
N GLY A 181 3.74 -10.77 -4.46
CA GLY A 181 3.08 -10.62 -3.17
C GLY A 181 4.08 -10.70 -2.03
N VAL A 182 3.91 -9.86 -1.01
CA VAL A 182 4.72 -9.92 0.22
C VAL A 182 3.84 -10.34 1.40
N SER A 183 4.30 -11.33 2.18
CA SER A 183 3.47 -11.94 3.23
C SER A 183 3.62 -11.29 4.62
N TRP A 184 4.43 -10.26 4.76
CA TRP A 184 4.60 -9.53 6.04
C TRP A 184 3.58 -8.42 6.26
N GLY A 185 2.72 -8.11 5.27
CA GLY A 185 1.73 -7.03 5.32
C GLY A 185 0.40 -7.41 5.98
N TYR A 186 -0.68 -6.84 5.48
CA TYR A 186 -2.04 -6.98 6.02
C TYR A 186 -2.91 -7.96 5.26
N GLY A 187 -2.60 -8.21 3.97
CA GLY A 187 -3.28 -9.20 3.16
C GLY A 187 -3.00 -10.62 3.62
N THR A 188 -3.88 -11.55 3.25
CA THR A 188 -3.66 -12.97 3.53
C THR A 188 -3.00 -13.64 2.33
N VAL A 189 -2.16 -14.64 2.60
CA VAL A 189 -1.50 -15.44 1.55
C VAL A 189 -2.54 -16.06 0.64
N GLU A 190 -3.61 -16.61 1.22
CA GLU A 190 -4.69 -17.27 0.48
C GLU A 190 -5.36 -16.32 -0.52
N SER A 191 -5.67 -15.06 -0.11
CA SER A 191 -6.30 -14.10 -1.01
C SER A 191 -5.36 -13.64 -2.12
N MET A 192 -4.06 -13.58 -1.86
CA MET A 192 -3.06 -13.27 -2.88
C MET A 192 -2.89 -14.44 -3.86
N GLU A 193 -2.85 -15.70 -3.38
CA GLU A 193 -2.77 -16.88 -4.23
C GLU A 193 -3.96 -16.97 -5.19
N GLU A 194 -5.18 -16.68 -4.71
CA GLU A 194 -6.39 -16.62 -5.56
C GLU A 194 -6.30 -15.55 -6.66
N ALA A 195 -5.53 -14.48 -6.44
CA ALA A 195 -5.28 -13.43 -7.42
C ALA A 195 -4.15 -13.76 -8.41
N HIS A 196 -3.46 -14.89 -8.26
CA HIS A 196 -2.41 -15.42 -9.13
C HIS A 196 -1.18 -14.50 -9.27
N PRO A 197 -0.46 -14.15 -8.19
CA PRO A 197 0.78 -13.38 -8.26
C PRO A 197 1.90 -14.18 -8.96
N ALA A 198 2.91 -13.48 -9.46
CA ALA A 198 4.09 -14.11 -10.05
C ALA A 198 4.95 -14.85 -9.00
N ALA A 199 4.93 -14.38 -7.75
CA ALA A 199 5.54 -15.02 -6.59
C ALA A 199 4.88 -14.48 -5.31
N ILE A 200 5.02 -15.23 -4.20
CA ILE A 200 4.79 -14.72 -2.84
C ILE A 200 6.08 -14.93 -2.06
N VAL A 201 6.59 -13.87 -1.45
CA VAL A 201 7.85 -13.87 -0.71
C VAL A 201 7.62 -13.47 0.75
N SER A 202 8.45 -13.98 1.65
CA SER A 202 8.28 -13.81 3.09
C SER A 202 9.22 -12.78 3.74
N ASN A 203 10.22 -12.33 3.01
CA ASN A 203 11.22 -11.37 3.49
C ASN A 203 11.87 -10.60 2.33
N THR A 204 12.61 -9.55 2.67
CA THR A 204 13.25 -8.66 1.70
C THR A 204 14.38 -9.31 0.90
N ASP A 205 15.06 -10.33 1.45
CA ASP A 205 16.13 -11.05 0.74
C ASP A 205 15.55 -11.91 -0.39
N GLU A 206 14.44 -12.63 -0.12
CA GLU A 206 13.69 -13.36 -1.14
C GLU A 206 13.16 -12.43 -2.24
N LEU A 207 12.61 -11.26 -1.82
CA LEU A 207 12.13 -10.27 -2.78
C LEU A 207 13.26 -9.75 -3.68
N GLN A 208 14.41 -9.42 -3.10
CA GLN A 208 15.58 -8.99 -3.87
C GLN A 208 16.05 -10.06 -4.84
N ALA A 209 16.15 -11.31 -4.38
CA ALA A 209 16.53 -12.44 -5.23
C ALA A 209 15.56 -12.60 -6.41
N PHE A 210 14.25 -12.56 -6.16
CA PHE A 210 13.23 -12.63 -7.19
C PHE A 210 13.34 -11.51 -8.23
N ILE A 211 13.48 -10.25 -7.80
CA ILE A 211 13.61 -9.08 -8.68
C ILE A 211 14.85 -9.20 -9.58
N LEU A 212 15.96 -9.64 -9.03
CA LEU A 212 17.24 -9.71 -9.74
C LEU A 212 17.39 -10.99 -10.59
N GLY A 213 16.43 -11.92 -10.52
CA GLY A 213 16.43 -13.17 -11.29
C GLY A 213 17.20 -14.30 -10.62
N GLY A 214 17.36 -14.25 -9.31
CA GLY A 214 17.82 -15.36 -8.48
C GLY A 214 16.73 -16.43 -8.29
N ALA A 215 17.11 -17.64 -7.87
CA ALA A 215 16.15 -18.66 -7.45
C ALA A 215 15.58 -18.25 -6.06
N VAL A 216 14.25 -18.29 -5.95
CA VAL A 216 13.50 -18.13 -4.68
C VAL A 216 13.07 -19.51 -4.20
#